data_e4a9aa28f85ba14f209244252da067f4
#
_entry.id   e4a9aa28f85ba14f209244252da067f4
#
_cell.length_a   1.000
_cell.length_b   1.000
_cell.length_c   1.000
_cell.angle_alpha   90.00
_cell.angle_beta   90.00
_cell.angle_gamma   90.00
#
_symmetry.space_group_name_H-M   'P 1'
#
loop_
_entity.id
_entity.type
_entity.pdbx_description
1 polymer ?
#
loop_
_entity_poly.entity_id
_entity_poly.type
_entity_poly.pdbx_seq_one_letter_code
_entity_poly.pdbx_strand_id
1 'polypeptide(L)'
;MSSIHRDTPEPFWQRLRAITLYPFRGAALASLVALTLASLLGMIPVVGWVVALLVWIGAYKYAFEVLRATADGRLEAPEVVLGTGDGVVARLIAMQLVFIVVVLAALLVGGPIIGLAVLALVAFMQPGCVMSLAMDGSLSHALNPSTPLALVGRVGWPYLAVFGLLFVIQASALTASVWLARWMPPVIADLAVTAVSFWGLFAAFHLMGYLIYQYHEALGYEPAARDGLPGRHAPDADLLGEAEAHVRDGHPDAALELLRAETRSRAVSLEVHELYHRLLRQSGDAAALTGHAGEYLNLLMLEREERRALGLLRTTLDANPDFVPAQVEHAQALAERARLAGQGQLAADTLAAMLRAHPRHPDASRWGLDAALLLVERSGRDDDARALLQQSLERCEDPGLQSKIEAAMKALQVPETA
;
A
#
# COMPACT_ATOMS: atom_id res chain seq x y z
N MET A 1 1.61 -40.04 -3.68
CA MET A 1 1.87 -38.85 -4.54
C MET A 1 0.52 -38.36 -5.00
N SER A 2 -0.06 -37.45 -4.21
CA SER A 2 -1.33 -36.78 -4.52
C SER A 2 -0.98 -35.54 -5.35
N SER A 3 -1.39 -35.52 -6.62
CA SER A 3 -1.25 -34.35 -7.50
C SER A 3 -2.11 -33.23 -6.94
N ILE A 4 -1.44 -32.17 -6.40
CA ILE A 4 -2.08 -30.90 -6.10
C ILE A 4 -2.54 -30.35 -7.45
N HIS A 5 -3.82 -30.52 -7.77
CA HIS A 5 -4.47 -29.81 -8.84
C HIS A 5 -4.41 -28.33 -8.46
N ARG A 6 -3.52 -27.59 -9.09
CA ARG A 6 -3.57 -26.11 -9.09
C ARG A 6 -4.82 -25.76 -9.90
N ASP A 7 -5.89 -25.40 -9.19
CA ASP A 7 -7.08 -24.84 -9.83
C ASP A 7 -6.71 -23.50 -10.47
N THR A 8 -6.35 -23.55 -11.75
CA THR A 8 -6.16 -22.34 -12.56
C THR A 8 -7.51 -21.64 -12.68
N PRO A 9 -7.60 -20.32 -12.44
CA PRO A 9 -8.86 -19.59 -12.56
C PRO A 9 -9.51 -19.83 -13.92
N GLU A 10 -10.84 -20.03 -13.93
CA GLU A 10 -11.58 -20.21 -15.19
C GLU A 10 -11.37 -18.99 -16.10
N PRO A 11 -11.22 -19.19 -17.42
CA PRO A 11 -11.08 -18.07 -18.35
C PRO A 11 -12.26 -17.10 -18.25
N PHE A 12 -12.00 -15.77 -18.27
CA PHE A 12 -13.02 -14.75 -18.08
C PHE A 12 -14.18 -14.83 -19.07
N TRP A 13 -13.95 -15.34 -20.30
CA TRP A 13 -15.03 -15.50 -21.30
C TRP A 13 -16.04 -16.57 -20.93
N GLN A 14 -15.71 -17.55 -20.08
CA GLN A 14 -16.67 -18.51 -19.53
C GLN A 14 -17.50 -17.89 -18.40
N ARG A 15 -17.02 -16.83 -17.78
CA ARG A 15 -17.66 -16.11 -16.67
C ARG A 15 -18.33 -14.81 -17.04
N LEU A 16 -18.40 -14.46 -18.32
CA LEU A 16 -19.01 -13.19 -18.78
C LEU A 16 -20.41 -12.96 -18.20
N ARG A 17 -21.25 -14.01 -18.17
CA ARG A 17 -22.59 -13.91 -17.56
C ARG A 17 -22.51 -13.58 -16.06
N ALA A 18 -21.59 -14.17 -15.33
CA ALA A 18 -21.41 -13.90 -13.90
C ALA A 18 -20.91 -12.46 -13.68
N ILE A 19 -19.97 -12.01 -14.52
CA ILE A 19 -19.39 -10.68 -14.49
C ILE A 19 -20.44 -9.59 -14.79
N THR A 20 -21.26 -9.78 -15.84
CA THR A 20 -22.29 -8.82 -16.19
C THR A 20 -23.45 -8.76 -15.18
N LEU A 21 -23.74 -9.88 -14.50
CA LEU A 21 -24.75 -9.96 -13.45
C LEU A 21 -24.21 -9.59 -12.05
N TYR A 22 -22.93 -9.40 -11.91
CA TYR A 22 -22.29 -9.05 -10.63
C TYR A 22 -22.92 -7.83 -9.93
N PRO A 23 -23.19 -6.69 -10.63
CA PRO A 23 -23.76 -5.51 -9.98
C PRO A 23 -25.21 -5.71 -9.47
N PHE A 24 -25.86 -6.81 -9.84
CA PHE A 24 -27.20 -7.15 -9.39
C PHE A 24 -27.22 -8.11 -8.19
N ARG A 25 -26.06 -8.37 -7.55
CA ARG A 25 -25.95 -9.34 -6.45
C ARG A 25 -25.50 -8.67 -5.16
N GLY A 26 -26.08 -9.10 -4.04
CA GLY A 26 -25.62 -8.74 -2.68
C GLY A 26 -25.39 -7.25 -2.46
N ALA A 27 -24.25 -6.91 -1.87
CA ALA A 27 -23.86 -5.55 -1.54
C ALA A 27 -23.66 -4.65 -2.77
N ALA A 28 -23.33 -5.22 -3.95
CA ALA A 28 -23.20 -4.44 -5.19
C ALA A 28 -24.54 -3.87 -5.65
N LEU A 29 -25.62 -4.63 -5.54
CA LEU A 29 -26.96 -4.15 -5.86
C LEU A 29 -27.39 -3.04 -4.88
N ALA A 30 -27.14 -3.23 -3.60
CA ALA A 30 -27.47 -2.22 -2.60
C ALA A 30 -26.73 -0.89 -2.88
N SER A 31 -25.44 -0.96 -3.20
CA SER A 31 -24.61 0.19 -3.55
C SER A 31 -25.08 0.86 -4.84
N LEU A 32 -25.41 0.07 -5.87
CA LEU A 32 -25.95 0.57 -7.14
C LEU A 32 -27.24 1.34 -6.92
N VAL A 33 -28.19 0.76 -6.18
CA VAL A 33 -29.48 1.39 -5.87
C VAL A 33 -29.28 2.65 -5.03
N ALA A 34 -28.48 2.58 -3.97
CA ALA A 34 -28.23 3.71 -3.09
C ALA A 34 -27.61 4.90 -3.84
N LEU A 35 -26.57 4.66 -4.66
CA LEU A 35 -25.93 5.70 -5.45
C LEU A 35 -26.84 6.27 -6.54
N THR A 36 -27.64 5.41 -7.17
CA THR A 36 -28.65 5.85 -8.16
C THR A 36 -29.70 6.72 -7.50
N LEU A 37 -30.21 6.36 -6.33
CA LEU A 37 -31.17 7.21 -5.60
C LEU A 37 -30.53 8.50 -5.09
N ALA A 38 -29.28 8.43 -4.61
CA ALA A 38 -28.52 9.61 -4.18
C ALA A 38 -28.31 10.62 -5.34
N SER A 39 -28.24 10.16 -6.60
CA SER A 39 -28.11 11.06 -7.75
C SER A 39 -29.31 11.99 -7.94
N LEU A 40 -30.48 11.64 -7.42
CA LEU A 40 -31.67 12.54 -7.43
C LEU A 40 -31.42 13.83 -6.64
N LEU A 41 -30.58 13.78 -5.61
CA LEU A 41 -30.18 14.98 -4.85
C LEU A 41 -29.36 15.95 -5.72
N GLY A 42 -28.78 15.48 -6.81
CA GLY A 42 -28.09 16.29 -7.81
C GLY A 42 -29.02 17.26 -8.57
N MET A 43 -30.36 17.05 -8.51
CA MET A 43 -31.34 17.96 -9.11
C MET A 43 -31.61 19.21 -8.28
N ILE A 44 -31.09 19.31 -7.05
CA ILE A 44 -31.25 20.48 -6.16
C ILE A 44 -30.50 21.65 -6.78
N PRO A 45 -31.21 22.79 -7.05
CA PRO A 45 -30.56 23.99 -7.59
C PRO A 45 -29.40 24.45 -6.69
N VAL A 46 -28.31 24.97 -7.29
CA VAL A 46 -27.10 25.50 -6.64
C VAL A 46 -26.20 24.45 -6.00
N VAL A 47 -26.73 23.45 -5.30
CA VAL A 47 -25.92 22.44 -4.58
C VAL A 47 -25.80 21.13 -5.37
N GLY A 48 -26.70 20.92 -6.32
CA GLY A 48 -26.81 19.64 -7.04
C GLY A 48 -25.53 19.18 -7.74
N TRP A 49 -24.75 20.11 -8.30
CA TRP A 49 -23.48 19.75 -8.95
C TRP A 49 -22.44 19.19 -7.97
N VAL A 50 -22.39 19.70 -6.73
CA VAL A 50 -21.52 19.19 -5.66
C VAL A 50 -21.94 17.77 -5.26
N VAL A 51 -23.28 17.59 -5.10
CA VAL A 51 -23.83 16.27 -4.77
C VAL A 51 -23.57 15.27 -5.89
N ALA A 52 -23.78 15.65 -7.15
CA ALA A 52 -23.49 14.80 -8.30
C ALA A 52 -22.00 14.39 -8.33
N LEU A 53 -21.08 15.33 -8.06
CA LEU A 53 -19.66 15.03 -7.95
C LEU A 53 -19.37 14.03 -6.83
N LEU A 54 -19.94 14.23 -5.64
CA LEU A 54 -19.76 13.33 -4.50
C LEU A 54 -20.29 11.92 -4.78
N VAL A 55 -21.45 11.82 -5.44
CA VAL A 55 -22.05 10.53 -5.85
C VAL A 55 -21.11 9.80 -6.83
N TRP A 56 -20.55 10.51 -7.81
CA TRP A 56 -19.58 9.92 -8.75
C TRP A 56 -18.29 9.51 -8.06
N ILE A 57 -17.76 10.31 -7.12
CA ILE A 57 -16.60 9.92 -6.32
C ILE A 57 -16.90 8.66 -5.51
N GLY A 58 -18.09 8.57 -4.90
CA GLY A 58 -18.54 7.37 -4.18
C GLY A 58 -18.65 6.14 -5.07
N ALA A 59 -19.20 6.31 -6.30
CA ALA A 59 -19.29 5.25 -7.27
C ALA A 59 -17.91 4.73 -7.73
N TYR A 60 -16.97 5.63 -8.00
CA TYR A 60 -15.58 5.24 -8.33
C TYR A 60 -14.86 4.60 -7.15
N LYS A 61 -15.08 5.08 -5.92
CA LYS A 61 -14.52 4.46 -4.71
C LYS A 61 -14.99 3.02 -4.60
N TYR A 62 -16.29 2.79 -4.69
CA TYR A 62 -16.86 1.44 -4.63
C TYR A 62 -16.39 0.55 -5.79
N ALA A 63 -16.37 1.06 -7.02
CA ALA A 63 -15.89 0.32 -8.18
C ALA A 63 -14.42 -0.12 -8.01
N PHE A 64 -13.57 0.75 -7.46
CA PHE A 64 -12.17 0.43 -7.21
C PHE A 64 -11.99 -0.64 -6.12
N GLU A 65 -12.82 -0.62 -5.07
CA GLU A 65 -12.87 -1.69 -4.07
C GLU A 65 -13.30 -3.02 -4.68
N VAL A 66 -14.31 -3.00 -5.57
CA VAL A 66 -14.73 -4.18 -6.33
C VAL A 66 -13.56 -4.75 -7.14
N LEU A 67 -12.80 -3.89 -7.83
CA LEU A 67 -11.63 -4.31 -8.60
C LEU A 67 -10.60 -5.00 -7.70
N ARG A 68 -10.22 -4.38 -6.58
CA ARG A 68 -9.22 -4.92 -5.66
C ARG A 68 -9.68 -6.22 -5.01
N ALA A 69 -10.92 -6.27 -4.52
CA ALA A 69 -11.50 -7.48 -3.96
C ALA A 69 -11.47 -8.64 -4.96
N THR A 70 -11.83 -8.35 -6.23
CA THR A 70 -11.81 -9.36 -7.29
C THR A 70 -10.40 -9.77 -7.69
N ALA A 71 -9.46 -8.84 -7.75
CA ALA A 71 -8.04 -9.13 -8.02
C ALA A 71 -7.44 -10.04 -6.94
N ASP A 72 -7.87 -9.89 -5.70
CA ASP A 72 -7.51 -10.75 -4.58
C ASP A 72 -8.23 -12.12 -4.57
N GLY A 73 -9.06 -12.41 -5.57
CA GLY A 73 -9.81 -13.67 -5.68
C GLY A 73 -11.14 -13.69 -4.93
N ARG A 74 -11.54 -12.59 -4.28
CA ARG A 74 -12.87 -12.44 -3.64
C ARG A 74 -13.89 -12.05 -4.70
N LEU A 75 -14.68 -13.01 -5.16
CA LEU A 75 -15.66 -12.81 -6.25
C LEU A 75 -17.02 -12.32 -5.74
N GLU A 76 -17.20 -12.24 -4.43
CA GLU A 76 -18.36 -11.64 -3.79
C GLU A 76 -18.21 -10.13 -3.68
N ALA A 77 -19.35 -9.45 -3.65
CA ALA A 77 -19.36 -8.00 -3.58
C ALA A 77 -18.86 -7.53 -2.19
N PRO A 78 -17.86 -6.63 -2.12
CA PRO A 78 -17.40 -6.12 -0.85
C PRO A 78 -18.52 -5.32 -0.17
N GLU A 79 -18.63 -5.47 1.14
CA GLU A 79 -19.47 -4.59 1.95
C GLU A 79 -18.90 -3.16 1.93
N VAL A 80 -19.77 -2.16 2.03
CA VAL A 80 -19.34 -0.76 2.00
C VAL A 80 -18.60 -0.44 3.29
N VAL A 81 -17.29 -0.54 3.28
CA VAL A 81 -16.45 -0.10 4.40
C VAL A 81 -16.12 1.39 4.21
N LEU A 82 -16.70 2.24 5.05
CA LEU A 82 -16.47 3.70 5.04
C LEU A 82 -15.03 4.12 5.39
N GLY A 83 -14.16 3.16 5.74
CA GLY A 83 -12.82 3.39 6.30
C GLY A 83 -11.64 3.07 5.40
N THR A 84 -11.81 2.64 4.17
CA THR A 84 -10.68 2.35 3.28
C THR A 84 -9.97 3.63 2.84
N GLY A 85 -8.64 3.64 2.96
CA GLY A 85 -7.78 4.80 2.80
C GLY A 85 -8.08 5.64 1.54
N ASP A 86 -8.55 6.85 1.74
CA ASP A 86 -8.97 7.79 0.70
C ASP A 86 -7.84 8.16 -0.29
N GLY A 87 -6.58 7.85 0.05
CA GLY A 87 -5.41 8.19 -0.76
C GLY A 87 -5.36 7.51 -2.14
N VAL A 88 -5.83 6.28 -2.29
CA VAL A 88 -5.78 5.57 -3.59
C VAL A 88 -6.90 6.05 -4.51
N VAL A 89 -8.07 6.33 -3.94
CA VAL A 89 -9.20 6.90 -4.70
C VAL A 89 -8.87 8.31 -5.19
N ALA A 90 -8.21 9.13 -4.37
CA ALA A 90 -7.71 10.43 -4.79
C ALA A 90 -6.71 10.32 -5.97
N ARG A 91 -5.84 9.29 -5.96
CA ARG A 91 -4.93 9.01 -7.09
C ARG A 91 -5.66 8.58 -8.35
N LEU A 92 -6.73 7.75 -8.22
CA LEU A 92 -7.57 7.37 -9.35
C LEU A 92 -8.25 8.61 -9.98
N ILE A 93 -8.81 9.49 -9.16
CA ILE A 93 -9.43 10.74 -9.63
C ILE A 93 -8.38 11.64 -10.27
N ALA A 94 -7.19 11.79 -9.65
CA ALA A 94 -6.10 12.56 -10.23
C ALA A 94 -5.67 12.01 -11.59
N MET A 95 -5.57 10.69 -11.74
CA MET A 95 -5.29 10.04 -13.03
C MET A 95 -6.34 10.37 -14.09
N GLN A 96 -7.63 10.34 -13.74
CA GLN A 96 -8.71 10.70 -14.67
C GLN A 96 -8.62 12.18 -15.09
N LEU A 97 -8.30 13.08 -14.14
CA LEU A 97 -8.09 14.49 -14.46
C LEU A 97 -6.92 14.70 -15.42
N VAL A 98 -5.80 13.99 -15.22
CA VAL A 98 -4.66 14.03 -16.16
C VAL A 98 -5.10 13.59 -17.56
N PHE A 99 -5.84 12.51 -17.69
CA PHE A 99 -6.33 12.05 -19.00
C PHE A 99 -7.25 13.07 -19.67
N ILE A 100 -8.16 13.66 -18.92
CA ILE A 100 -9.03 14.73 -19.44
C ILE A 100 -8.20 15.91 -19.95
N VAL A 101 -7.23 16.37 -19.15
CA VAL A 101 -6.37 17.49 -19.52
C VAL A 101 -5.55 17.17 -20.79
N VAL A 102 -4.98 15.97 -20.87
CA VAL A 102 -4.20 15.52 -22.05
C VAL A 102 -5.05 15.49 -23.31
N VAL A 103 -6.26 14.94 -23.25
CA VAL A 103 -7.18 14.89 -24.39
C VAL A 103 -7.65 16.28 -24.78
N LEU A 104 -8.01 17.14 -23.84
CA LEU A 104 -8.42 18.52 -24.12
C LEU A 104 -7.28 19.33 -24.72
N ALA A 105 -6.06 19.21 -24.20
CA ALA A 105 -4.88 19.87 -24.75
C ALA A 105 -4.61 19.42 -26.19
N ALA A 106 -4.70 18.11 -26.45
CA ALA A 106 -4.53 17.57 -27.81
C ALA A 106 -5.61 18.07 -28.77
N LEU A 107 -6.87 18.20 -28.31
CA LEU A 107 -7.98 18.73 -29.09
C LEU A 107 -7.79 20.22 -29.41
N LEU A 108 -7.37 21.02 -28.42
CA LEU A 108 -7.23 22.47 -28.56
C LEU A 108 -6.02 22.85 -29.40
N VAL A 109 -4.89 22.15 -29.22
CA VAL A 109 -3.62 22.47 -29.93
C VAL A 109 -3.51 21.74 -31.26
N GLY A 110 -3.90 20.45 -31.29
CA GLY A 110 -3.73 19.58 -32.45
C GLY A 110 -4.98 19.47 -33.34
N GLY A 111 -6.09 20.03 -32.91
CA GLY A 111 -7.38 19.94 -33.61
C GLY A 111 -8.07 18.58 -33.49
N PRO A 112 -9.23 18.40 -34.13
CA PRO A 112 -10.14 17.26 -33.87
C PRO A 112 -9.50 15.90 -34.23
N ILE A 113 -8.67 15.81 -35.25
CA ILE A 113 -8.05 14.54 -35.68
C ILE A 113 -7.04 14.06 -34.63
N ILE A 114 -6.14 14.97 -34.16
CA ILE A 114 -5.14 14.65 -33.15
C ILE A 114 -5.84 14.40 -31.81
N GLY A 115 -6.84 15.20 -31.45
CA GLY A 115 -7.63 14.99 -30.26
C GLY A 115 -8.31 13.62 -30.22
N LEU A 116 -8.90 13.17 -31.35
CA LEU A 116 -9.51 11.85 -31.46
C LEU A 116 -8.48 10.71 -31.36
N ALA A 117 -7.31 10.88 -31.99
CA ALA A 117 -6.23 9.90 -31.91
C ALA A 117 -5.70 9.75 -30.46
N VAL A 118 -5.51 10.86 -29.75
CA VAL A 118 -5.09 10.85 -28.35
C VAL A 118 -6.20 10.28 -27.45
N LEU A 119 -7.46 10.60 -27.69
CA LEU A 119 -8.58 10.00 -26.97
C LEU A 119 -8.59 8.46 -27.15
N ALA A 120 -8.42 7.96 -28.37
CA ALA A 120 -8.36 6.53 -28.64
C ALA A 120 -7.17 5.85 -27.92
N LEU A 121 -6.02 6.50 -27.92
CA LEU A 121 -4.82 6.02 -27.21
C LEU A 121 -5.06 5.99 -25.69
N VAL A 122 -5.59 7.06 -25.12
CA VAL A 122 -5.91 7.14 -23.69
C VAL A 122 -6.96 6.07 -23.32
N ALA A 123 -8.02 5.93 -24.11
CA ALA A 123 -9.02 4.91 -23.88
C ALA A 123 -8.44 3.49 -23.90
N PHE A 124 -7.48 3.22 -24.79
CA PHE A 124 -6.78 1.93 -24.84
C PHE A 124 -5.85 1.70 -23.63
N MET A 125 -5.15 2.75 -23.17
CA MET A 125 -4.23 2.66 -22.03
C MET A 125 -4.95 2.62 -20.69
N GLN A 126 -6.13 3.25 -20.58
CA GLN A 126 -6.86 3.47 -19.33
C GLN A 126 -7.08 2.20 -18.49
N PRO A 127 -7.55 1.06 -19.03
CA PRO A 127 -7.71 -0.15 -18.24
C PRO A 127 -6.40 -0.63 -17.61
N GLY A 128 -5.29 -0.58 -18.38
CA GLY A 128 -3.98 -0.93 -17.88
C GLY A 128 -3.46 -0.02 -16.78
N CYS A 129 -3.71 1.29 -16.90
CA CYS A 129 -3.36 2.27 -15.87
C CYS A 129 -4.16 2.03 -14.57
N VAL A 130 -5.47 1.75 -14.69
CA VAL A 130 -6.34 1.44 -13.54
C VAL A 130 -5.90 0.15 -12.85
N MET A 131 -5.59 -0.91 -13.61
CA MET A 131 -5.08 -2.17 -13.08
C MET A 131 -3.72 -1.99 -12.38
N SER A 132 -2.78 -1.26 -12.99
CA SER A 132 -1.48 -0.93 -12.35
C SER A 132 -1.66 -0.14 -11.06
N LEU A 133 -2.55 0.87 -11.06
CA LEU A 133 -2.85 1.63 -9.84
C LEU A 133 -3.43 0.75 -8.73
N ALA A 134 -4.22 -0.26 -9.10
CA ALA A 134 -4.79 -1.20 -8.13
C ALA A 134 -3.73 -2.14 -7.52
N MET A 135 -2.76 -2.58 -8.32
CA MET A 135 -1.69 -3.49 -7.88
C MET A 135 -0.62 -2.77 -7.04
N ASP A 136 -0.15 -1.60 -7.51
CA ASP A 136 1.04 -0.93 -6.94
C ASP A 136 0.68 0.30 -6.08
N GLY A 137 -0.54 0.82 -6.19
CA GLY A 137 -0.97 2.02 -5.49
C GLY A 137 -0.25 3.31 -5.91
N SER A 138 0.67 3.28 -6.88
CA SER A 138 1.51 4.40 -7.28
C SER A 138 0.98 5.10 -8.52
N LEU A 139 0.61 6.40 -8.38
CA LEU A 139 0.12 7.21 -9.49
C LEU A 139 1.19 7.44 -10.57
N SER A 140 2.45 7.68 -10.17
CA SER A 140 3.55 7.91 -11.11
C SER A 140 3.85 6.68 -11.96
N HIS A 141 3.74 5.48 -11.36
CA HIS A 141 3.91 4.23 -12.08
C HIS A 141 2.73 3.97 -13.04
N ALA A 142 1.50 4.18 -12.58
CA ALA A 142 0.29 4.01 -13.40
C ALA A 142 0.22 4.96 -14.59
N LEU A 143 0.74 6.19 -14.47
CA LEU A 143 0.78 7.18 -15.56
C LEU A 143 1.95 7.00 -16.51
N ASN A 144 2.93 6.15 -16.20
CA ASN A 144 4.04 5.86 -17.09
C ASN A 144 3.54 4.99 -18.25
N PRO A 145 3.63 5.44 -19.52
CA PRO A 145 3.10 4.69 -20.67
C PRO A 145 3.70 3.30 -20.85
N SER A 146 4.92 3.05 -20.34
CA SER A 146 5.56 1.74 -20.40
C SER A 146 4.83 0.70 -19.55
N THR A 147 4.17 1.11 -18.46
CA THR A 147 3.47 0.20 -17.52
C THR A 147 2.25 -0.48 -18.15
N PRO A 148 1.25 0.25 -18.70
CA PRO A 148 0.12 -0.40 -19.37
C PRO A 148 0.56 -1.17 -20.63
N LEU A 149 1.59 -0.71 -21.35
CA LEU A 149 2.12 -1.45 -22.50
C LEU A 149 2.79 -2.77 -22.08
N ALA A 150 3.55 -2.79 -20.99
CA ALA A 150 4.10 -4.02 -20.42
C ALA A 150 3.00 -4.98 -19.97
N LEU A 151 1.90 -4.45 -19.42
CA LEU A 151 0.73 -5.22 -19.00
C LEU A 151 0.02 -5.84 -20.22
N VAL A 152 -0.16 -5.07 -21.29
CA VAL A 152 -0.66 -5.58 -22.58
C VAL A 152 0.24 -6.71 -23.11
N GLY A 153 1.56 -6.55 -23.04
CA GLY A 153 2.53 -7.56 -23.50
C GLY A 153 2.51 -8.85 -22.68
N ARG A 154 2.31 -8.73 -21.36
CA ARG A 154 2.27 -9.90 -20.45
C ARG A 154 0.95 -10.67 -20.52
N VAL A 155 -0.18 -9.96 -20.61
CA VAL A 155 -1.51 -10.57 -20.70
C VAL A 155 -1.82 -11.03 -22.13
N GLY A 156 -1.34 -10.29 -23.12
CA GLY A 156 -1.55 -10.60 -24.54
C GLY A 156 -2.96 -10.29 -25.06
N TRP A 157 -3.46 -11.15 -25.99
CA TRP A 157 -4.76 -10.95 -26.63
C TRP A 157 -5.97 -10.82 -25.67
N PRO A 158 -6.00 -11.45 -24.47
CA PRO A 158 -7.11 -11.28 -23.53
C PRO A 158 -7.30 -9.85 -23.07
N TYR A 159 -6.21 -9.05 -22.99
CA TYR A 159 -6.34 -7.62 -22.72
C TYR A 159 -7.15 -6.89 -23.80
N LEU A 160 -6.89 -7.20 -25.08
CA LEU A 160 -7.65 -6.63 -26.20
C LEU A 160 -9.14 -7.03 -26.16
N ALA A 161 -9.41 -8.28 -25.77
CA ALA A 161 -10.79 -8.75 -25.62
C ALA A 161 -11.52 -8.02 -24.50
N VAL A 162 -10.84 -7.81 -23.34
CA VAL A 162 -11.38 -7.02 -22.23
C VAL A 162 -11.60 -5.57 -22.64
N PHE A 163 -10.60 -4.95 -23.29
CA PHE A 163 -10.74 -3.58 -23.82
C PHE A 163 -11.94 -3.46 -24.78
N GLY A 164 -12.09 -4.40 -25.73
CA GLY A 164 -13.24 -4.45 -26.64
C GLY A 164 -14.58 -4.59 -25.90
N LEU A 165 -14.64 -5.44 -24.86
CA LEU A 165 -15.83 -5.60 -24.04
C LEU A 165 -16.16 -4.35 -23.23
N LEU A 166 -15.15 -3.68 -22.65
CA LEU A 166 -15.33 -2.40 -21.99
C LEU A 166 -15.88 -1.33 -22.95
N PHE A 167 -15.36 -1.30 -24.18
CA PHE A 167 -15.85 -0.40 -25.22
C PHE A 167 -17.31 -0.69 -25.56
N VAL A 168 -17.71 -1.97 -25.70
CA VAL A 168 -19.10 -2.37 -25.94
C VAL A 168 -20.01 -1.95 -24.78
N ILE A 169 -19.57 -2.14 -23.52
CA ILE A 169 -20.34 -1.70 -22.34
C ILE A 169 -20.58 -0.19 -22.40
N GLN A 170 -19.55 0.60 -22.66
CA GLN A 170 -19.65 2.06 -22.74
C GLN A 170 -20.51 2.53 -23.91
N ALA A 171 -20.33 1.94 -25.10
CA ALA A 171 -21.14 2.25 -26.26
C ALA A 171 -22.62 1.90 -26.02
N SER A 172 -22.89 0.77 -25.37
CA SER A 172 -24.24 0.35 -25.00
C SER A 172 -24.91 1.31 -24.02
N ALA A 173 -24.14 1.79 -23.01
CA ALA A 173 -24.62 2.77 -22.04
C ALA A 173 -24.97 4.10 -22.74
N LEU A 174 -24.10 4.59 -23.63
CA LEU A 174 -24.36 5.79 -24.43
C LEU A 174 -25.60 5.64 -25.34
N THR A 175 -25.72 4.51 -26.02
CA THR A 175 -26.91 4.23 -26.88
C THR A 175 -28.16 4.17 -26.03
N ALA A 176 -28.13 3.49 -24.89
CA ALA A 176 -29.28 3.42 -23.99
C ALA A 176 -29.67 4.82 -23.47
N SER A 177 -28.70 5.68 -23.16
CA SER A 177 -28.98 7.04 -22.69
C SER A 177 -29.75 7.87 -23.72
N VAL A 178 -29.33 7.83 -24.99
CA VAL A 178 -29.99 8.54 -26.08
C VAL A 178 -31.45 8.02 -26.29
N TRP A 179 -31.64 6.70 -26.22
CA TRP A 179 -32.94 6.09 -26.37
C TRP A 179 -33.87 6.41 -25.20
N LEU A 180 -33.41 6.29 -23.97
CA LEU A 180 -34.19 6.57 -22.76
C LEU A 180 -34.62 8.03 -22.70
N ALA A 181 -33.71 8.96 -23.04
CA ALA A 181 -34.03 10.39 -23.08
C ALA A 181 -35.16 10.75 -24.08
N ARG A 182 -35.36 9.93 -25.11
CA ARG A 182 -36.41 10.17 -26.13
C ARG A 182 -37.81 9.73 -25.71
N TRP A 183 -37.89 8.70 -24.84
CA TRP A 183 -39.17 8.03 -24.56
C TRP A 183 -39.65 8.21 -23.12
N MET A 184 -38.80 8.70 -22.22
CA MET A 184 -39.10 8.84 -20.80
C MET A 184 -39.10 10.30 -20.36
N PRO A 185 -39.90 10.65 -19.31
CA PRO A 185 -39.75 11.95 -18.64
C PRO A 185 -38.29 12.17 -18.19
N PRO A 186 -37.78 13.42 -18.23
CA PRO A 186 -36.37 13.72 -17.99
C PRO A 186 -35.80 13.12 -16.70
N VAL A 187 -36.57 13.22 -15.60
CA VAL A 187 -36.11 12.69 -14.28
C VAL A 187 -35.92 11.17 -14.30
N ILE A 188 -36.88 10.46 -14.95
CA ILE A 188 -36.80 8.98 -15.02
C ILE A 188 -35.69 8.56 -16.00
N ALA A 189 -35.53 9.30 -17.09
CA ALA A 189 -34.47 9.06 -18.06
C ALA A 189 -33.08 9.24 -17.40
N ASP A 190 -32.85 10.32 -16.66
CA ASP A 190 -31.61 10.59 -15.96
C ASP A 190 -31.28 9.52 -14.90
N LEU A 191 -32.32 9.09 -14.16
CA LEU A 191 -32.18 8.03 -13.16
C LEU A 191 -31.80 6.69 -13.81
N ALA A 192 -32.45 6.34 -14.90
CA ALA A 192 -32.18 5.11 -15.64
C ALA A 192 -30.80 5.14 -16.30
N VAL A 193 -30.39 6.27 -16.88
CA VAL A 193 -29.05 6.46 -17.44
C VAL A 193 -27.99 6.34 -16.37
N THR A 194 -28.19 6.95 -15.20
CA THR A 194 -27.28 6.86 -14.06
C THR A 194 -27.16 5.41 -13.57
N ALA A 195 -28.27 4.70 -13.43
CA ALA A 195 -28.27 3.28 -13.02
C ALA A 195 -27.49 2.40 -14.01
N VAL A 196 -27.69 2.59 -15.33
CA VAL A 196 -26.97 1.85 -16.37
C VAL A 196 -25.48 2.21 -16.36
N SER A 197 -25.15 3.49 -16.13
CA SER A 197 -23.75 3.94 -16.03
C SER A 197 -23.01 3.32 -14.83
N PHE A 198 -23.64 3.27 -13.66
CA PHE A 198 -23.08 2.63 -12.47
C PHE A 198 -23.00 1.10 -12.63
N TRP A 199 -24.00 0.48 -13.24
CA TRP A 199 -23.94 -0.93 -13.59
C TRP A 199 -22.71 -1.22 -14.48
N GLY A 200 -22.54 -0.44 -15.55
CA GLY A 200 -21.41 -0.59 -16.46
C GLY A 200 -20.06 -0.36 -15.78
N LEU A 201 -19.98 0.63 -14.89
CA LEU A 201 -18.78 0.94 -14.10
C LEU A 201 -18.40 -0.25 -13.20
N PHE A 202 -19.34 -0.79 -12.43
CA PHE A 202 -19.07 -1.90 -11.52
C PHE A 202 -18.71 -3.19 -12.27
N ALA A 203 -19.40 -3.51 -13.36
CA ALA A 203 -19.08 -4.64 -14.21
C ALA A 203 -17.69 -4.50 -14.85
N ALA A 204 -17.32 -3.30 -15.30
CA ALA A 204 -16.02 -3.01 -15.89
C ALA A 204 -14.88 -3.20 -14.87
N PHE A 205 -15.04 -2.68 -13.66
CA PHE A 205 -14.03 -2.80 -12.62
C PHE A 205 -13.92 -4.24 -12.09
N HIS A 206 -15.03 -4.96 -11.96
CA HIS A 206 -15.03 -6.39 -11.65
C HIS A 206 -14.31 -7.20 -12.74
N LEU A 207 -14.55 -6.92 -14.02
CA LEU A 207 -13.87 -7.57 -15.13
C LEU A 207 -12.35 -7.31 -15.11
N MET A 208 -11.92 -6.06 -14.87
CA MET A 208 -10.50 -5.72 -14.74
C MET A 208 -9.85 -6.45 -13.56
N GLY A 209 -10.52 -6.49 -12.41
CA GLY A 209 -10.06 -7.25 -11.25
C GLY A 209 -9.95 -8.74 -11.55
N TYR A 210 -10.92 -9.32 -12.26
CA TYR A 210 -10.87 -10.73 -12.67
C TYR A 210 -9.73 -11.03 -13.65
N LEU A 211 -9.39 -10.08 -14.53
CA LEU A 211 -8.24 -10.21 -15.41
C LEU A 211 -6.92 -10.23 -14.62
N ILE A 212 -6.77 -9.37 -13.61
CA ILE A 212 -5.61 -9.41 -12.71
C ILE A 212 -5.57 -10.78 -12.00
N TYR A 213 -6.68 -11.24 -11.43
CA TYR A 213 -6.78 -12.53 -10.75
C TYR A 213 -6.42 -13.71 -11.67
N GLN A 214 -6.91 -13.70 -12.91
CA GLN A 214 -6.65 -14.76 -13.87
C GLN A 214 -5.18 -14.82 -14.33
N TYR A 215 -4.53 -13.67 -14.50
CA TYR A 215 -3.16 -13.54 -15.00
C TYR A 215 -2.15 -13.11 -13.94
N HIS A 216 -2.48 -13.28 -12.64
CA HIS A 216 -1.68 -12.81 -11.52
C HIS A 216 -0.21 -13.28 -11.58
N GLU A 217 0.06 -14.53 -11.96
CA GLU A 217 1.45 -15.04 -12.09
C GLU A 217 2.25 -14.29 -13.16
N ALA A 218 1.64 -14.03 -14.33
CA ALA A 218 2.27 -13.29 -15.42
C ALA A 218 2.47 -11.80 -15.07
N LEU A 219 1.61 -11.26 -14.21
CA LEU A 219 1.66 -9.87 -13.76
C LEU A 219 2.58 -9.68 -12.55
N GLY A 220 2.97 -10.75 -11.86
CA GLY A 220 3.71 -10.70 -10.61
C GLY A 220 2.86 -10.19 -9.44
N TYR A 221 1.55 -10.41 -9.50
CA TYR A 221 0.60 -10.06 -8.44
C TYR A 221 0.26 -11.31 -7.61
N GLU A 222 0.29 -11.19 -6.30
CA GLU A 222 -0.08 -12.28 -5.38
C GLU A 222 -1.48 -12.03 -4.82
N PRO A 223 -2.53 -12.74 -5.32
CA PRO A 223 -3.88 -12.61 -4.80
C PRO A 223 -3.98 -13.11 -3.37
N ALA A 224 -4.55 -12.32 -2.48
CA ALA A 224 -4.68 -12.63 -1.06
C ALA A 224 -5.48 -13.94 -0.77
N ALA A 225 -6.38 -14.34 -1.66
CA ALA A 225 -7.19 -15.56 -1.50
C ALA A 225 -6.47 -16.86 -1.86
N ARG A 226 -5.26 -16.81 -2.45
CA ARG A 226 -4.57 -18.02 -2.96
C ARG A 226 -3.77 -18.78 -1.91
N ASP A 227 -3.51 -18.17 -0.76
CA ASP A 227 -2.71 -18.79 0.30
C ASP A 227 -3.41 -19.93 1.05
N GLY A 228 -4.61 -20.41 0.59
CA GLY A 228 -5.33 -21.53 1.22
C GLY A 228 -5.57 -21.36 2.74
N LEU A 229 -5.05 -20.31 3.28
CA LEU A 229 -5.36 -19.77 4.60
C LEU A 229 -6.60 -18.90 4.43
N PRO A 230 -7.65 -19.10 5.25
CA PRO A 230 -8.78 -18.19 5.30
C PRO A 230 -8.19 -16.79 5.44
N GLY A 231 -8.57 -15.90 4.52
CA GLY A 231 -7.88 -14.65 4.18
C GLY A 231 -7.15 -14.03 5.37
N ARG A 232 -5.86 -13.76 5.19
CA ARG A 232 -4.99 -13.08 6.16
C ARG A 232 -5.63 -11.80 6.75
N HIS A 233 -6.73 -11.35 6.15
CA HIS A 233 -7.46 -10.15 6.55
C HIS A 233 -8.80 -10.43 7.25
N ALA A 234 -9.47 -11.60 7.03
CA ALA A 234 -10.72 -11.87 7.73
C ALA A 234 -10.52 -12.11 9.24
N PRO A 235 -9.62 -13.00 9.68
CA PRO A 235 -9.38 -13.19 11.12
C PRO A 235 -8.71 -11.96 11.76
N ASP A 236 -7.91 -11.19 11.02
CA ASP A 236 -7.26 -10.01 11.56
C ASP A 236 -8.18 -8.78 11.58
N ALA A 237 -9.12 -8.66 10.65
CA ALA A 237 -10.13 -7.61 10.67
C ALA A 237 -11.10 -7.80 11.83
N ASP A 238 -11.52 -9.04 12.09
CA ASP A 238 -12.36 -9.38 13.25
C ASP A 238 -11.59 -9.14 14.55
N LEU A 239 -10.34 -9.58 14.62
CA LEU A 239 -9.45 -9.35 15.76
C LEU A 239 -9.23 -7.85 16.04
N LEU A 240 -8.97 -7.05 15.00
CA LEU A 240 -8.83 -5.61 15.15
C LEU A 240 -10.14 -4.97 15.61
N GLY A 241 -11.27 -5.38 15.03
CA GLY A 241 -12.59 -4.89 15.42
C GLY A 241 -12.92 -5.20 16.87
N GLU A 242 -12.62 -6.42 17.35
CA GLU A 242 -12.82 -6.84 18.73
C GLU A 242 -11.88 -6.10 19.68
N ALA A 243 -10.59 -5.98 19.34
CA ALA A 243 -9.62 -5.23 20.15
C ALA A 243 -10.00 -3.74 20.25
N GLU A 244 -10.42 -3.11 19.14
CA GLU A 244 -10.89 -1.72 19.13
C GLU A 244 -12.19 -1.53 19.92
N ALA A 245 -13.10 -2.53 19.92
CA ALA A 245 -14.29 -2.50 20.75
C ALA A 245 -13.92 -2.51 22.23
N HIS A 246 -13.02 -3.38 22.67
CA HIS A 246 -12.52 -3.39 24.04
C HIS A 246 -11.90 -2.04 24.45
N VAL A 247 -11.11 -1.42 23.57
CA VAL A 247 -10.53 -0.08 23.83
C VAL A 247 -11.63 0.97 23.96
N ARG A 248 -12.64 0.94 23.10
CA ARG A 248 -13.77 1.90 23.12
C ARG A 248 -14.61 1.75 24.37
N ASP A 249 -14.79 0.52 24.86
CA ASP A 249 -15.54 0.20 26.06
C ASP A 249 -14.75 0.47 27.36
N GLY A 250 -13.52 1.00 27.24
CA GLY A 250 -12.68 1.36 28.40
C GLY A 250 -11.89 0.20 29.00
N HIS A 251 -11.74 -0.90 28.26
CA HIS A 251 -11.01 -2.10 28.68
C HIS A 251 -9.74 -2.35 27.84
N PRO A 252 -8.75 -1.43 27.82
CA PRO A 252 -7.53 -1.58 27.02
C PRO A 252 -6.69 -2.80 27.41
N ASP A 253 -6.76 -3.22 28.68
CA ASP A 253 -6.05 -4.42 29.16
C ASP A 253 -6.59 -5.70 28.50
N ALA A 254 -7.90 -5.80 28.31
CA ALA A 254 -8.51 -6.93 27.61
C ALA A 254 -8.08 -6.96 26.12
N ALA A 255 -8.01 -5.79 25.48
CA ALA A 255 -7.48 -5.67 24.11
C ALA A 255 -6.01 -6.10 24.04
N LEU A 256 -5.19 -5.71 25.01
CA LEU A 256 -3.78 -6.12 25.09
C LEU A 256 -3.61 -7.63 25.24
N GLU A 257 -4.38 -8.27 26.13
CA GLU A 257 -4.32 -9.72 26.33
C GLU A 257 -4.78 -10.48 25.07
N LEU A 258 -5.85 -10.00 24.40
CA LEU A 258 -6.34 -10.56 23.14
C LEU A 258 -5.26 -10.50 22.07
N LEU A 259 -4.70 -9.32 21.80
CA LEU A 259 -3.67 -9.13 20.79
C LEU A 259 -2.38 -9.90 21.11
N ARG A 260 -2.00 -9.98 22.40
CA ARG A 260 -0.86 -10.75 22.86
C ARG A 260 -1.03 -12.26 22.63
N ALA A 261 -2.22 -12.78 22.89
CA ALA A 261 -2.52 -14.19 22.65
C ALA A 261 -2.43 -14.53 21.15
N GLU A 262 -3.01 -13.69 20.30
CA GLU A 262 -3.03 -13.90 18.86
C GLU A 262 -1.65 -13.74 18.22
N THR A 263 -0.87 -12.71 18.56
CA THR A 263 0.49 -12.52 18.04
C THR A 263 1.45 -13.65 18.43
N ARG A 264 1.20 -14.34 19.55
CA ARG A 264 1.98 -15.52 19.94
C ARG A 264 1.52 -16.82 19.28
N SER A 265 0.25 -16.93 18.93
CA SER A 265 -0.33 -18.15 18.38
C SER A 265 -0.12 -18.29 16.86
N ARG A 266 -0.08 -17.19 16.13
CA ARG A 266 0.00 -17.15 14.68
C ARG A 266 0.67 -15.87 14.16
N ALA A 267 1.06 -15.88 12.89
CA ALA A 267 1.45 -14.65 12.20
C ALA A 267 0.20 -13.78 11.98
N VAL A 268 0.29 -12.51 12.36
CA VAL A 268 -0.77 -11.50 12.21
C VAL A 268 -0.29 -10.36 11.31
N SER A 269 -1.24 -9.56 10.84
CA SER A 269 -0.96 -8.44 9.92
C SER A 269 -0.21 -7.29 10.60
N LEU A 270 0.35 -6.41 9.76
CA LEU A 270 1.06 -5.22 10.21
C LEU A 270 0.17 -4.29 11.06
N GLU A 271 -1.13 -4.18 10.71
CA GLU A 271 -2.10 -3.37 11.44
C GLU A 271 -2.32 -3.88 12.88
N VAL A 272 -2.33 -5.20 13.08
CA VAL A 272 -2.42 -5.81 14.41
C VAL A 272 -1.20 -5.47 15.26
N HIS A 273 0.00 -5.62 14.68
CA HIS A 273 1.24 -5.22 15.36
C HIS A 273 1.28 -3.73 15.68
N GLU A 274 0.74 -2.87 14.81
CA GLU A 274 0.65 -1.43 15.04
C GLU A 274 -0.27 -1.09 16.20
N LEU A 275 -1.48 -1.68 16.24
CA LEU A 275 -2.43 -1.49 17.33
C LEU A 275 -1.85 -2.01 18.64
N TYR A 276 -1.28 -3.22 18.63
CA TYR A 276 -0.67 -3.83 19.82
C TYR A 276 0.49 -2.97 20.35
N HIS A 277 1.39 -2.52 19.50
CA HIS A 277 2.50 -1.63 19.89
C HIS A 277 2.00 -0.29 20.48
N ARG A 278 0.93 0.28 19.89
CA ARG A 278 0.29 1.51 20.38
C ARG A 278 -0.27 1.32 21.81
N LEU A 279 -0.97 0.22 22.05
CA LEU A 279 -1.53 -0.10 23.34
C LEU A 279 -0.44 -0.41 24.40
N LEU A 280 0.61 -1.14 24.03
CA LEU A 280 1.78 -1.37 24.89
C LEU A 280 2.45 -0.06 25.33
N ARG A 281 2.54 0.90 24.41
CA ARG A 281 3.08 2.23 24.76
C ARG A 281 2.17 2.98 25.74
N GLN A 282 0.86 2.80 25.63
CA GLN A 282 -0.10 3.42 26.55
C GLN A 282 -0.12 2.76 27.94
N SER A 283 0.10 1.44 28.01
CA SER A 283 0.14 0.70 29.27
C SER A 283 1.36 1.00 30.13
N GLY A 284 2.45 1.54 29.52
CA GLY A 284 3.71 1.84 30.23
C GLY A 284 4.58 0.63 30.54
N ASP A 285 4.24 -0.57 30.05
CA ASP A 285 5.11 -1.76 30.17
C ASP A 285 6.30 -1.68 29.22
N ALA A 286 7.40 -1.10 29.70
CA ALA A 286 8.62 -0.90 28.92
C ALA A 286 9.26 -2.22 28.45
N ALA A 287 9.15 -3.30 29.25
CA ALA A 287 9.75 -4.58 28.90
C ALA A 287 8.97 -5.25 27.75
N ALA A 288 7.63 -5.29 27.85
CA ALA A 288 6.79 -5.82 26.78
C ALA A 288 6.88 -4.97 25.50
N LEU A 289 6.95 -3.64 25.64
CA LEU A 289 7.11 -2.72 24.51
C LEU A 289 8.42 -2.97 23.75
N THR A 290 9.54 -3.10 24.46
CA THR A 290 10.85 -3.37 23.85
C THR A 290 10.90 -4.76 23.20
N GLY A 291 10.34 -5.77 23.87
CA GLY A 291 10.26 -7.13 23.30
C GLY A 291 9.47 -7.17 22.00
N HIS A 292 8.27 -6.56 21.99
CA HIS A 292 7.43 -6.47 20.78
C HIS A 292 8.05 -5.61 19.67
N ALA A 293 8.82 -4.55 20.03
CA ALA A 293 9.46 -3.69 19.05
C ALA A 293 10.42 -4.46 18.13
N GLY A 294 11.12 -5.49 18.64
CA GLY A 294 11.99 -6.34 17.84
C GLY A 294 11.26 -7.15 16.78
N GLU A 295 10.11 -7.75 17.14
CA GLU A 295 9.27 -8.51 16.21
C GLU A 295 8.62 -7.60 15.17
N TYR A 296 8.06 -6.48 15.62
CA TYR A 296 7.40 -5.50 14.76
C TYR A 296 8.38 -4.85 13.77
N LEU A 297 9.60 -4.57 14.21
CA LEU A 297 10.65 -4.01 13.36
C LEU A 297 11.09 -5.00 12.28
N ASN A 298 11.22 -6.28 12.61
CA ASN A 298 11.47 -7.34 11.64
C ASN A 298 10.37 -7.40 10.56
N LEU A 299 9.11 -7.33 10.96
CA LEU A 299 7.99 -7.34 10.02
C LEU A 299 8.01 -6.11 9.10
N LEU A 300 8.27 -4.91 9.65
CA LEU A 300 8.40 -3.69 8.86
C LEU A 300 9.53 -3.78 7.81
N MET A 301 10.64 -4.45 8.15
CA MET A 301 11.74 -4.67 7.20
C MET A 301 11.36 -5.66 6.09
N LEU A 302 10.63 -6.72 6.42
CA LEU A 302 10.12 -7.68 5.44
C LEU A 302 9.11 -7.05 4.46
N GLU A 303 8.22 -6.17 4.97
CA GLU A 303 7.22 -5.44 4.19
C GLU A 303 7.80 -4.21 3.47
N ARG A 304 9.12 -3.96 3.58
CA ARG A 304 9.83 -2.81 3.00
C ARG A 304 9.33 -1.44 3.48
N GLU A 305 8.72 -1.40 4.66
CA GLU A 305 8.24 -0.17 5.31
C GLU A 305 9.37 0.55 6.07
N GLU A 306 10.48 0.84 5.37
CA GLU A 306 11.73 1.36 5.93
C GLU A 306 11.56 2.67 6.73
N ARG A 307 10.67 3.57 6.27
CA ARG A 307 10.42 4.85 6.99
C ARG A 307 9.78 4.60 8.35
N ARG A 308 8.84 3.66 8.42
CA ARG A 308 8.16 3.28 9.67
C ARG A 308 9.14 2.54 10.59
N ALA A 309 9.98 1.67 10.03
CA ALA A 309 11.03 0.97 10.76
C ALA A 309 12.04 1.95 11.40
N LEU A 310 12.49 2.98 10.69
CA LEU A 310 13.37 4.02 11.24
C LEU A 310 12.68 4.83 12.37
N GLY A 311 11.39 5.13 12.23
CA GLY A 311 10.61 5.80 13.28
C GLY A 311 10.49 4.95 14.53
N LEU A 312 10.20 3.65 14.37
CA LEU A 312 10.11 2.70 15.47
C LEU A 312 11.49 2.51 16.15
N LEU A 313 12.56 2.33 15.37
CA LEU A 313 13.91 2.18 15.88
C LEU A 313 14.33 3.38 16.75
N ARG A 314 14.06 4.61 16.29
CA ARG A 314 14.34 5.83 17.02
C ARG A 314 13.64 5.84 18.39
N THR A 315 12.31 5.65 18.39
CA THR A 315 11.54 5.68 19.64
C THR A 315 11.95 4.57 20.61
N THR A 316 12.37 3.43 20.09
CA THR A 316 12.83 2.30 20.92
C THR A 316 14.22 2.55 21.48
N LEU A 317 15.16 3.11 20.72
CA LEU A 317 16.51 3.48 21.19
C LEU A 317 16.45 4.64 22.19
N ASP A 318 15.53 5.61 22.01
CA ASP A 318 15.32 6.70 22.99
C ASP A 318 14.87 6.13 24.35
N ALA A 319 14.05 5.07 24.34
CA ALA A 319 13.58 4.41 25.56
C ALA A 319 14.57 3.38 26.13
N ASN A 320 15.29 2.69 25.26
CA ASN A 320 16.29 1.68 25.62
C ASN A 320 17.51 1.79 24.69
N PRO A 321 18.58 2.48 25.11
CA PRO A 321 19.77 2.69 24.30
C PRO A 321 20.54 1.42 23.91
N ASP A 322 20.26 0.31 24.58
CA ASP A 322 20.89 -1.00 24.29
C ASP A 322 20.02 -1.89 23.38
N PHE A 323 18.93 -1.36 22.88
CA PHE A 323 18.08 -2.11 21.97
C PHE A 323 18.78 -2.41 20.64
N VAL A 324 18.72 -3.68 20.22
CA VAL A 324 19.19 -4.13 18.91
C VAL A 324 18.11 -5.00 18.28
N PRO A 325 17.79 -4.80 16.99
CA PRO A 325 16.95 -5.72 16.23
C PRO A 325 17.45 -7.16 16.30
N ALA A 326 16.55 -8.14 16.32
CA ALA A 326 16.91 -9.55 16.46
C ALA A 326 17.84 -10.06 15.34
N GLN A 327 17.71 -9.48 14.13
CA GLN A 327 18.56 -9.82 12.98
C GLN A 327 19.62 -8.72 12.78
N VAL A 328 20.88 -9.10 12.82
CA VAL A 328 22.03 -8.19 12.66
C VAL A 328 21.99 -7.50 11.29
N GLU A 329 21.58 -8.21 10.25
CA GLU A 329 21.45 -7.70 8.89
C GLU A 329 20.41 -6.57 8.79
N HIS A 330 19.29 -6.70 9.50
CA HIS A 330 18.27 -5.64 9.57
C HIS A 330 18.79 -4.42 10.33
N ALA A 331 19.53 -4.62 11.42
CA ALA A 331 20.14 -3.53 12.16
C ALA A 331 21.15 -2.75 11.31
N GLN A 332 22.01 -3.46 10.56
CA GLN A 332 22.97 -2.85 9.62
C GLN A 332 22.26 -2.07 8.51
N ALA A 333 21.22 -2.68 7.90
CA ALA A 333 20.44 -2.02 6.85
C ALA A 333 19.77 -0.75 7.36
N LEU A 334 19.22 -0.76 8.57
CA LEU A 334 18.58 0.40 9.19
C LEU A 334 19.61 1.50 9.55
N ALA A 335 20.78 1.15 10.07
CA ALA A 335 21.85 2.11 10.35
C ALA A 335 22.29 2.81 9.04
N GLU A 336 22.49 2.06 7.96
CA GLU A 336 22.85 2.63 6.66
C GLU A 336 21.73 3.51 6.09
N ARG A 337 20.48 3.08 6.21
CA ARG A 337 19.32 3.89 5.79
C ARG A 337 19.18 5.18 6.61
N ALA A 338 19.40 5.11 7.92
CA ALA A 338 19.41 6.28 8.78
C ALA A 338 20.51 7.27 8.35
N ARG A 339 21.71 6.76 8.05
CA ARG A 339 22.82 7.55 7.54
C ARG A 339 22.47 8.26 6.22
N LEU A 340 21.93 7.53 5.25
CA LEU A 340 21.52 8.07 3.94
C LEU A 340 20.37 9.07 4.06
N ALA A 341 19.48 8.89 5.04
CA ALA A 341 18.38 9.82 5.34
C ALA A 341 18.81 11.08 6.14
N GLY A 342 20.11 11.24 6.39
CA GLY A 342 20.65 12.36 7.16
C GLY A 342 20.43 12.27 8.67
N GLN A 343 20.01 11.10 9.18
CA GLN A 343 19.78 10.82 10.61
C GLN A 343 21.04 10.22 11.26
N GLY A 344 22.15 10.94 11.20
CA GLY A 344 23.46 10.46 11.64
C GLY A 344 23.50 10.01 13.10
N GLN A 345 22.76 10.71 13.99
CA GLN A 345 22.65 10.32 15.40
C GLN A 345 22.02 8.93 15.57
N LEU A 346 20.88 8.68 14.89
CA LEU A 346 20.21 7.37 14.92
C LEU A 346 21.09 6.26 14.38
N ALA A 347 21.84 6.52 13.30
CA ALA A 347 22.79 5.57 12.75
C ALA A 347 23.92 5.24 13.73
N ALA A 348 24.50 6.26 14.38
CA ALA A 348 25.56 6.10 15.38
C ALA A 348 25.06 5.30 16.59
N ASP A 349 23.89 5.64 17.14
CA ASP A 349 23.31 4.97 18.31
C ASP A 349 22.98 3.50 17.99
N THR A 350 22.48 3.22 16.78
CA THR A 350 22.22 1.84 16.32
C THR A 350 23.51 1.03 16.22
N LEU A 351 24.55 1.57 15.58
CA LEU A 351 25.84 0.88 15.43
C LEU A 351 26.54 0.68 16.80
N ALA A 352 26.45 1.66 17.70
CA ALA A 352 26.97 1.55 19.05
C ALA A 352 26.24 0.46 19.86
N ALA A 353 24.91 0.37 19.76
CA ALA A 353 24.14 -0.70 20.38
C ALA A 353 24.51 -2.08 19.81
N MET A 354 24.69 -2.19 18.48
CA MET A 354 25.16 -3.42 17.83
C MET A 354 26.55 -3.87 18.35
N LEU A 355 27.50 -2.93 18.49
CA LEU A 355 28.83 -3.24 19.03
C LEU A 355 28.73 -3.77 20.46
N ARG A 356 27.88 -3.19 21.29
CA ARG A 356 27.66 -3.64 22.68
C ARG A 356 27.02 -5.03 22.74
N ALA A 357 26.00 -5.27 21.92
CA ALA A 357 25.26 -6.53 21.91
C ALA A 357 26.07 -7.68 21.28
N HIS A 358 26.83 -7.40 20.24
CA HIS A 358 27.56 -8.41 19.44
C HIS A 358 29.09 -8.12 19.36
N PRO A 359 29.81 -8.04 20.50
CA PRO A 359 31.21 -7.61 20.51
C PRO A 359 32.19 -8.60 19.86
N ARG A 360 31.76 -9.83 19.56
CA ARG A 360 32.54 -10.87 18.87
C ARG A 360 32.19 -11.03 17.39
N HIS A 361 31.30 -10.19 16.88
CA HIS A 361 30.96 -10.24 15.47
C HIS A 361 32.14 -9.79 14.61
N PRO A 362 32.39 -10.38 13.42
CA PRO A 362 33.53 -9.99 12.56
C PRO A 362 33.56 -8.49 12.22
N ASP A 363 32.38 -7.87 12.05
CA ASP A 363 32.26 -6.46 11.71
C ASP A 363 32.16 -5.53 12.95
N ALA A 364 32.27 -6.05 14.18
CA ALA A 364 32.05 -5.25 15.39
C ALA A 364 32.99 -4.04 15.47
N SER A 365 34.28 -4.20 15.19
CA SER A 365 35.24 -3.11 15.18
C SER A 365 34.94 -2.06 14.08
N ARG A 366 34.36 -2.47 12.96
CA ARG A 366 33.95 -1.58 11.89
C ARG A 366 32.73 -0.75 12.32
N TRP A 367 31.71 -1.37 12.96
CA TRP A 367 30.57 -0.65 13.50
C TRP A 367 30.96 0.43 14.48
N GLY A 368 31.91 0.13 15.36
CA GLY A 368 32.41 1.12 16.31
C GLY A 368 33.17 2.28 15.66
N LEU A 369 33.95 2.02 14.62
CA LEU A 369 34.61 3.07 13.84
C LEU A 369 33.57 3.95 13.13
N ASP A 370 32.61 3.34 12.44
CA ASP A 370 31.56 4.07 11.69
C ASP A 370 30.69 4.88 12.65
N ALA A 371 30.32 4.33 13.82
CA ALA A 371 29.58 5.05 14.85
C ALA A 371 30.36 6.26 15.38
N ALA A 372 31.64 6.08 15.71
CA ALA A 372 32.47 7.15 16.22
C ALA A 372 32.65 8.29 15.22
N LEU A 373 32.84 7.99 13.94
CA LEU A 373 32.96 9.02 12.89
C LEU A 373 31.67 9.83 12.76
N LEU A 374 30.49 9.18 12.84
CA LEU A 374 29.21 9.86 12.80
C LEU A 374 28.96 10.76 14.02
N LEU A 375 29.43 10.35 15.21
CA LEU A 375 29.31 11.16 16.43
C LEU A 375 30.18 12.42 16.37
N VAL A 376 31.39 12.31 15.82
CA VAL A 376 32.29 13.46 15.65
C VAL A 376 31.75 14.43 14.62
N GLU A 377 31.35 13.92 13.44
CA GLU A 377 30.92 14.75 12.30
C GLU A 377 29.68 15.60 12.60
N ARG A 378 28.74 15.08 13.40
CA ARG A 378 27.39 15.67 13.51
C ARG A 378 26.96 16.05 14.92
N SER A 379 27.63 15.55 15.97
CA SER A 379 27.11 15.68 17.34
C SER A 379 28.08 16.34 18.30
N GLY A 380 29.36 16.51 17.94
CA GLY A 380 30.40 17.03 18.86
C GLY A 380 30.56 16.18 20.13
N ARG A 381 30.22 14.85 20.05
CA ARG A 381 30.33 13.89 21.17
C ARG A 381 31.64 13.15 21.12
N ASP A 382 32.73 13.90 21.26
CA ASP A 382 34.09 13.37 21.08
C ASP A 382 34.47 12.36 22.15
N ASP A 383 33.97 12.49 23.38
CA ASP A 383 34.27 11.54 24.47
C ASP A 383 33.61 10.18 24.23
N ASP A 384 32.37 10.18 23.76
CA ASP A 384 31.65 8.95 23.40
C ASP A 384 32.31 8.28 22.19
N ALA A 385 32.68 9.08 21.18
CA ALA A 385 33.41 8.59 20.01
C ALA A 385 34.75 7.94 20.41
N ARG A 386 35.49 8.57 21.32
CA ARG A 386 36.76 8.05 21.86
C ARG A 386 36.57 6.70 22.57
N ALA A 387 35.51 6.59 23.40
CA ALA A 387 35.20 5.34 24.10
C ALA A 387 34.86 4.19 23.13
N LEU A 388 34.08 4.49 22.08
CA LEU A 388 33.73 3.50 21.02
C LEU A 388 34.95 3.07 20.22
N LEU A 389 35.86 3.99 19.86
CA LEU A 389 37.10 3.67 19.17
C LEU A 389 38.01 2.79 20.02
N GLN A 390 38.14 3.10 21.32
CA GLN A 390 38.95 2.31 22.25
C GLN A 390 38.40 0.88 22.40
N GLN A 391 37.07 0.74 22.57
CA GLN A 391 36.41 -0.57 22.62
C GLN A 391 36.60 -1.37 21.32
N SER A 392 36.57 -0.70 20.18
CA SER A 392 36.76 -1.31 18.86
C SER A 392 38.19 -1.76 18.64
N LEU A 393 39.16 -0.98 19.12
CA LEU A 393 40.61 -1.28 19.00
C LEU A 393 41.01 -2.52 19.80
N GLU A 394 40.47 -2.68 21.02
CA GLU A 394 40.78 -3.82 21.91
C GLU A 394 40.50 -5.19 21.29
N ARG A 395 39.64 -5.24 20.30
CA ARG A 395 39.13 -6.48 19.67
C ARG A 395 39.35 -6.55 18.17
N CYS A 396 40.08 -5.57 17.61
CA CYS A 396 40.28 -5.51 16.17
C CYS A 396 41.40 -6.49 15.76
N GLU A 397 41.06 -7.48 14.94
CA GLU A 397 42.00 -8.45 14.39
C GLU A 397 42.55 -8.04 13.00
N ASP A 398 41.85 -7.12 12.30
CA ASP A 398 42.27 -6.63 10.99
C ASP A 398 43.25 -5.46 11.11
N PRO A 399 44.54 -5.64 10.69
CA PRO A 399 45.55 -4.58 10.78
C PRO A 399 45.21 -3.32 9.99
N GLY A 400 44.46 -3.47 8.88
CA GLY A 400 44.05 -2.34 8.08
C GLY A 400 42.96 -1.49 8.76
N LEU A 401 42.02 -2.14 9.45
CA LEU A 401 40.99 -1.49 10.25
C LEU A 401 41.60 -0.88 11.53
N GLN A 402 42.53 -1.57 12.17
CA GLN A 402 43.27 -1.08 13.34
C GLN A 402 43.95 0.26 13.05
N SER A 403 44.70 0.37 11.95
CA SER A 403 45.34 1.62 11.53
C SER A 403 44.36 2.78 11.35
N LYS A 404 43.14 2.50 10.82
CA LYS A 404 42.08 3.51 10.66
C LYS A 404 41.52 3.98 12.01
N ILE A 405 41.32 3.04 12.94
CA ILE A 405 40.83 3.35 14.29
C ILE A 405 41.85 4.21 15.03
N GLU A 406 43.16 3.84 14.98
CA GLU A 406 44.22 4.63 15.57
C GLU A 406 44.35 6.04 14.96
N ALA A 407 44.20 6.17 13.64
CA ALA A 407 44.20 7.45 12.97
C ALA A 407 43.01 8.33 13.41
N ALA A 408 41.81 7.75 13.55
CA ALA A 408 40.67 8.44 14.08
C ALA A 408 40.83 8.89 15.53
N MET A 409 41.37 8.04 16.39
CA MET A 409 41.70 8.40 17.77
C MET A 409 42.72 9.53 17.86
N LYS A 410 43.76 9.52 17.02
CA LYS A 410 44.74 10.59 16.96
C LYS A 410 44.16 11.92 16.52
N ALA A 411 43.23 11.89 15.55
CA ALA A 411 42.54 13.10 15.10
C ALA A 411 41.72 13.74 16.23
N LEU A 412 41.09 12.94 17.09
CA LEU A 412 40.32 13.43 18.27
C LEU A 412 41.20 13.92 19.44
N GLN A 413 42.54 13.67 19.42
CA GLN A 413 43.48 14.11 20.45
C GLN A 413 44.10 15.48 20.13
N VAL A 414 43.97 15.97 18.90
CA VAL A 414 44.47 17.29 18.50
C VAL A 414 43.40 18.33 18.91
N PRO A 415 43.69 19.21 19.90
CA PRO A 415 42.74 20.27 20.24
C PRO A 415 42.61 21.18 19.01
N GLU A 416 41.35 21.57 18.66
CA GLU A 416 41.13 22.65 17.70
C GLU A 416 41.83 23.90 18.19
N THR A 417 43.05 24.14 17.72
CA THR A 417 43.74 25.41 17.91
C THR A 417 43.30 26.37 16.82
N ALA A 418 42.43 27.28 17.18
CA ALA A 418 42.29 28.68 16.87
C ALA A 418 40.86 29.08 16.57
#